data_275813b4886c50869c26d685b89ef637
#
_entry.id   275813b4886c50869c26d685b89ef637
#
_cell.length_a   1.000
_cell.length_b   1.000
_cell.length_c   1.000
_cell.angle_alpha   90.00
_cell.angle_beta   90.00
_cell.angle_gamma   90.00
#
_symmetry.space_group_name_H-M   'P 1'
#
loop_
_entity.id
_entity.type
_entity.pdbx_description
1 polymer ?
#
loop_
_entity_poly.entity_id
_entity_poly.type
_entity_poly.pdbx_seq_one_letter_code
_entity_poly.pdbx_strand_id
1 'polypeptide(L)'
;GIALLREAGLPLCLNTTFTRHNAADMERIVSFAKENGIPIRMTSYLFPPLRCGREANESCFLPPEEFGRLGAAFDSLTMNADQKKRRAELLAQIRQKSPALPDRGRAASCMAGRGAFWVTWDGRLLPCGMLPKLGAPLKEAGFSALWAGFGEKMDAQRLPGACSGCPRRILCPVCAAVTQSADEPPEALCRYCGSYMEAMARMRENGAD
;
A
#
# COMPACT_ATOMS: atom_id res chain seq x y z
N GLY A 1 1.82 7.51 25.24
CA GLY A 1 2.69 7.29 24.06
C GLY A 1 2.79 8.54 23.19
N ILE A 2 1.74 8.97 22.46
CA ILE A 2 1.80 10.11 21.52
C ILE A 2 2.22 11.41 22.20
N ALA A 3 1.64 11.75 23.37
CA ALA A 3 1.99 12.96 24.11
C ALA A 3 3.48 13.01 24.46
N LEU A 4 4.03 11.95 25.03
CA LEU A 4 5.45 11.84 25.38
C LEU A 4 6.38 12.00 24.17
N LEU A 5 6.02 11.43 23.03
CA LEU A 5 6.82 11.57 21.82
C LEU A 5 6.81 13.02 21.29
N ARG A 6 5.67 13.68 21.39
CA ARG A 6 5.56 15.11 21.01
C ARG A 6 6.33 16.01 21.95
N GLU A 7 6.24 15.79 23.26
CA GLU A 7 7.03 16.52 24.26
C GLU A 7 8.54 16.36 24.03
N ALA A 8 8.97 15.17 23.56
CA ALA A 8 10.35 14.91 23.19
C ALA A 8 10.75 15.50 21.80
N GLY A 9 9.86 16.19 21.10
CA GLY A 9 10.12 16.77 19.79
C GLY A 9 10.34 15.76 18.67
N LEU A 10 9.91 14.49 18.86
CA LEU A 10 10.11 13.44 17.88
C LEU A 10 9.06 13.51 16.75
N PRO A 11 9.48 13.33 15.47
CA PRO A 11 8.54 13.29 14.36
C PRO A 11 7.63 12.08 14.46
N LEU A 12 6.33 12.29 14.27
CA LEU A 12 5.31 11.25 14.36
C LEU A 12 4.59 11.09 13.03
N CYS A 13 4.20 9.86 12.73
CA CYS A 13 3.26 9.51 11.68
C CYS A 13 2.38 8.35 12.18
N LEU A 14 1.07 8.50 12.05
CA LEU A 14 0.14 7.41 12.35
C LEU A 14 0.06 6.49 11.14
N ASN A 15 0.27 5.20 11.37
CA ASN A 15 0.06 4.16 10.37
C ASN A 15 -1.15 3.33 10.77
N THR A 16 -2.23 3.43 10.00
CA THR A 16 -3.53 2.88 10.38
C THR A 16 -3.87 1.68 9.51
N THR A 17 -4.18 0.57 10.15
CA THR A 17 -4.73 -0.62 9.50
C THR A 17 -6.18 -0.76 9.88
N PHE A 18 -7.09 -0.65 8.90
CA PHE A 18 -8.51 -0.81 9.14
C PHE A 18 -8.94 -2.26 8.96
N THR A 19 -9.79 -2.70 9.87
CA THR A 19 -10.41 -4.02 9.94
C THR A 19 -11.90 -3.87 10.22
N ARG A 20 -12.67 -4.96 10.24
CA ARG A 20 -14.08 -4.92 10.64
C ARG A 20 -14.30 -4.34 12.04
N HIS A 21 -13.29 -4.40 12.91
CA HIS A 21 -13.40 -3.94 14.29
C HIS A 21 -13.28 -2.43 14.47
N ASN A 22 -12.62 -1.74 13.53
CA ASN A 22 -12.33 -0.30 13.66
C ASN A 22 -12.61 0.52 12.39
N ALA A 23 -13.18 -0.06 11.37
CA ALA A 23 -13.52 0.65 10.14
C ALA A 23 -14.52 1.80 10.41
N ALA A 24 -15.47 1.60 11.33
CA ALA A 24 -16.44 2.63 11.72
C ALA A 24 -15.79 3.83 12.44
N ASP A 25 -14.60 3.66 13.00
CA ASP A 25 -13.87 4.74 13.68
C ASP A 25 -13.00 5.59 12.78
N MET A 26 -12.98 5.31 11.47
CA MET A 26 -12.05 5.94 10.52
C MET A 26 -12.08 7.46 10.58
N GLU A 27 -13.25 8.07 10.56
CA GLU A 27 -13.39 9.53 10.62
C GLU A 27 -12.86 10.11 11.93
N ARG A 28 -13.16 9.46 13.06
CA ARG A 28 -12.67 9.85 14.39
C ARG A 28 -11.14 9.77 14.48
N ILE A 29 -10.54 8.72 13.90
CA ILE A 29 -9.08 8.54 13.85
C ILE A 29 -8.43 9.61 12.98
N VAL A 30 -9.02 9.92 11.83
CA VAL A 30 -8.53 10.99 10.93
C VAL A 30 -8.65 12.36 11.60
N SER A 31 -9.78 12.66 12.25
CA SER A 31 -9.98 13.91 12.99
C SER A 31 -8.94 14.08 14.09
N PHE A 32 -8.73 13.04 14.89
CA PHE A 32 -7.67 13.05 15.93
C PHE A 32 -6.27 13.35 15.34
N ALA A 33 -5.94 12.74 14.21
CA ALA A 33 -4.65 13.00 13.54
C ALA A 33 -4.52 14.47 13.11
N LYS A 34 -5.57 15.02 12.50
CA LYS A 34 -5.60 16.41 12.03
C LYS A 34 -5.52 17.42 13.18
N GLU A 35 -6.34 17.24 14.22
CA GLU A 35 -6.37 18.11 15.40
C GLU A 35 -5.01 18.16 16.11
N ASN A 36 -4.25 17.07 16.04
CA ASN A 36 -2.92 16.98 16.62
C ASN A 36 -1.80 17.30 15.64
N GLY A 37 -2.09 17.65 14.39
CA GLY A 37 -1.08 17.94 13.37
C GLY A 37 -0.17 16.75 13.03
N ILE A 38 -0.68 15.51 13.20
CA ILE A 38 0.10 14.29 12.96
C ILE A 38 -0.26 13.73 11.59
N PRO A 39 0.71 13.53 10.69
CA PRO A 39 0.48 12.84 9.43
C PRO A 39 -0.09 11.44 9.66
N ILE A 40 -1.08 11.06 8.84
CA ILE A 40 -1.71 9.75 8.92
C ILE A 40 -1.66 9.04 7.58
N ARG A 41 -1.44 7.74 7.62
CA ARG A 41 -1.45 6.84 6.47
C ARG A 41 -2.36 5.66 6.72
N MET A 42 -3.00 5.19 5.67
CA MET A 42 -3.80 3.98 5.68
C MET A 42 -3.06 2.85 4.96
N THR A 43 -3.08 1.66 5.53
CA THR A 43 -2.68 0.44 4.82
C THR A 43 -3.74 0.11 3.78
N SER A 44 -3.33 -0.03 2.53
CA SER A 44 -4.25 -0.15 1.40
C SER A 44 -4.97 -1.49 1.28
N TYR A 45 -4.48 -2.55 1.89
CA TYR A 45 -5.11 -3.86 1.93
C TYR A 45 -4.43 -4.78 2.96
N LEU A 46 -5.20 -5.63 3.62
CA LEU A 46 -4.68 -6.68 4.48
C LEU A 46 -4.39 -7.92 3.65
N PHE A 47 -3.16 -8.37 3.73
CA PHE A 47 -2.73 -9.60 3.08
C PHE A 47 -2.70 -10.75 4.10
N PRO A 48 -2.93 -11.99 3.66
CA PRO A 48 -2.69 -13.14 4.51
C PRO A 48 -1.27 -13.12 5.10
N PRO A 49 -1.08 -13.60 6.33
CA PRO A 49 0.23 -13.63 6.96
C PRO A 49 1.16 -14.59 6.22
N LEU A 50 2.12 -14.04 5.49
CA LEU A 50 3.05 -14.82 4.66
C LEU A 50 4.13 -15.56 5.45
N ARG A 51 4.33 -15.17 6.71
CA ARG A 51 5.46 -15.67 7.52
C ARG A 51 5.15 -16.86 8.39
N CYS A 52 3.90 -17.07 8.74
CA CYS A 52 3.53 -18.01 9.81
C CYS A 52 2.95 -19.31 9.29
N GLY A 53 2.75 -19.49 7.98
CA GLY A 53 2.06 -20.65 7.43
C GLY A 53 0.64 -20.86 7.99
N ARG A 54 0.11 -19.85 8.71
CA ARG A 54 -1.22 -19.88 9.30
C ARG A 54 -2.23 -19.37 8.29
N GLU A 55 -3.40 -19.98 8.32
CA GLU A 55 -4.56 -19.43 7.61
C GLU A 55 -4.83 -18.00 8.11
N ALA A 56 -5.16 -17.13 7.18
CA ALA A 56 -5.53 -15.77 7.51
C ALA A 56 -6.77 -15.80 8.40
N ASN A 57 -6.78 -15.00 9.45
CA ASN A 57 -8.01 -14.76 10.20
C ASN A 57 -8.91 -13.83 9.37
N GLU A 58 -9.63 -14.41 8.43
CA GLU A 58 -10.51 -13.69 7.50
C GLU A 58 -11.64 -12.95 8.23
N SER A 59 -11.96 -13.35 9.47
CA SER A 59 -12.98 -12.68 10.29
C SER A 59 -12.65 -11.20 10.57
N CYS A 60 -11.38 -10.82 10.54
CA CYS A 60 -10.94 -9.43 10.72
C CYS A 60 -10.97 -8.61 9.43
N PHE A 61 -11.04 -9.23 8.26
CA PHE A 61 -10.90 -8.54 7.00
C PHE A 61 -12.21 -7.89 6.56
N LEU A 62 -12.10 -6.69 6.01
CA LEU A 62 -13.20 -6.10 5.25
C LEU A 62 -13.26 -6.77 3.87
N PRO A 63 -14.46 -6.95 3.31
CA PRO A 63 -14.59 -7.31 1.91
C PRO A 63 -13.80 -6.32 1.03
N PRO A 64 -13.16 -6.78 -0.06
CA PRO A 64 -12.34 -5.91 -0.90
C PRO A 64 -13.05 -4.62 -1.36
N GLU A 65 -14.33 -4.72 -1.70
CA GLU A 65 -15.12 -3.58 -2.15
C GLU A 65 -15.40 -2.58 -1.01
N GLU A 66 -15.65 -3.07 0.17
CA GLU A 66 -15.87 -2.23 1.35
C GLU A 66 -14.59 -1.51 1.72
N PHE A 67 -13.46 -2.22 1.68
CA PHE A 67 -12.14 -1.63 1.91
C PHE A 67 -11.77 -0.60 0.83
N GLY A 68 -12.17 -0.82 -0.41
CA GLY A 68 -12.00 0.15 -1.50
C GLY A 68 -12.80 1.44 -1.26
N ARG A 69 -14.06 1.32 -0.84
CA ARG A 69 -14.89 2.48 -0.45
C ARG A 69 -14.31 3.23 0.76
N LEU A 70 -13.86 2.49 1.76
CA LEU A 70 -13.20 3.08 2.94
C LEU A 70 -11.92 3.84 2.56
N GLY A 71 -11.11 3.29 1.66
CA GLY A 71 -9.92 3.95 1.14
C GLY A 71 -10.23 5.25 0.40
N ALA A 72 -11.31 5.27 -0.39
CA ALA A 72 -11.76 6.48 -1.06
C ALA A 72 -12.23 7.55 -0.06
N ALA A 73 -12.98 7.16 0.97
CA ALA A 73 -13.41 8.06 2.03
C ALA A 73 -12.21 8.61 2.83
N PHE A 74 -11.25 7.76 3.18
CA PHE A 74 -10.02 8.18 3.84
C PHE A 74 -9.23 9.20 3.00
N ASP A 75 -9.04 8.93 1.72
CA ASP A 75 -8.36 9.84 0.79
C ASP A 75 -9.12 11.17 0.66
N SER A 76 -10.43 11.14 0.58
CA SER A 76 -11.26 12.36 0.55
C SER A 76 -11.08 13.23 1.79
N LEU A 77 -10.93 12.61 2.96
CA LEU A 77 -10.70 13.32 4.22
C LEU A 77 -9.26 13.84 4.36
N THR A 78 -8.27 13.12 3.85
CA THR A 78 -6.86 13.42 4.11
C THR A 78 -6.15 14.20 3.01
N MET A 79 -6.64 14.14 1.78
CA MET A 79 -6.07 14.87 0.64
C MET A 79 -6.40 16.37 0.70
N ASN A 80 -5.41 17.21 0.37
CA ASN A 80 -5.63 18.62 0.09
C ASN A 80 -6.23 18.83 -1.33
N ALA A 81 -6.60 20.08 -1.66
CA ALA A 81 -7.24 20.43 -2.93
C ALA A 81 -6.43 20.00 -4.16
N ASP A 82 -5.11 20.25 -4.14
CA ASP A 82 -4.23 19.90 -5.26
C ASP A 82 -4.09 18.37 -5.44
N GLN A 83 -4.06 17.63 -4.34
CA GLN A 83 -4.03 16.17 -4.37
C GLN A 83 -5.34 15.60 -4.91
N LYS A 84 -6.48 16.17 -4.51
CA LYS A 84 -7.81 15.81 -5.03
C LYS A 84 -7.90 16.07 -6.53
N LYS A 85 -7.45 17.25 -6.98
CA LYS A 85 -7.41 17.60 -8.40
C LYS A 85 -6.57 16.60 -9.21
N ARG A 86 -5.33 16.36 -8.81
CA ARG A 86 -4.46 15.37 -9.47
C ARG A 86 -5.06 13.96 -9.47
N ARG A 87 -5.71 13.57 -8.39
CA ARG A 87 -6.38 12.26 -8.31
C ARG A 87 -7.54 12.18 -9.30
N ALA A 88 -8.35 13.24 -9.43
CA ALA A 88 -9.46 13.32 -10.39
C ALA A 88 -8.97 13.23 -11.84
N GLU A 89 -7.91 13.96 -12.18
CA GLU A 89 -7.29 13.90 -13.51
C GLU A 89 -6.79 12.51 -13.85
N LEU A 90 -6.10 11.86 -12.90
CA LEU A 90 -5.61 10.50 -13.05
C LEU A 90 -6.74 9.49 -13.26
N LEU A 91 -7.84 9.60 -12.50
CA LEU A 91 -9.00 8.74 -12.66
C LEU A 91 -9.65 8.91 -14.04
N ALA A 92 -9.72 10.14 -14.57
CA ALA A 92 -10.20 10.41 -15.93
C ALA A 92 -9.30 9.75 -16.97
N GLN A 93 -7.98 9.87 -16.86
CA GLN A 93 -7.02 9.24 -17.76
C GLN A 93 -7.13 7.70 -17.74
N ILE A 94 -7.31 7.10 -16.55
CA ILE A 94 -7.50 5.65 -16.43
C ILE A 94 -8.78 5.20 -17.15
N ARG A 95 -9.89 5.94 -16.99
CA ARG A 95 -11.17 5.63 -17.65
C ARG A 95 -11.06 5.71 -19.17
N GLN A 96 -10.34 6.70 -19.68
CA GLN A 96 -10.10 6.92 -21.11
C GLN A 96 -9.02 5.96 -21.67
N LYS A 97 -8.40 5.11 -20.84
CA LYS A 97 -7.25 4.28 -21.20
C LYS A 97 -6.15 5.08 -21.89
N SER A 98 -5.90 6.29 -21.37
CA SER A 98 -4.94 7.23 -21.97
C SER A 98 -3.54 6.62 -22.08
N PRO A 99 -2.85 6.75 -23.23
CA PRO A 99 -1.46 6.33 -23.38
C PRO A 99 -0.49 7.19 -22.55
N ALA A 100 -0.93 8.35 -22.07
CA ALA A 100 -0.14 9.23 -21.20
C ALA A 100 -0.05 8.75 -19.74
N LEU A 101 -0.68 7.62 -19.39
CA LEU A 101 -0.52 7.04 -18.07
C LEU A 101 0.94 6.66 -17.82
N PRO A 102 1.55 7.14 -16.72
CA PRO A 102 2.96 6.82 -16.44
C PRO A 102 3.13 5.32 -16.24
N ASP A 103 4.06 4.75 -17.01
CA ASP A 103 4.50 3.37 -16.78
C ASP A 103 5.27 3.31 -15.46
N ARG A 104 4.84 2.46 -14.56
CA ARG A 104 5.57 2.19 -13.32
C ARG A 104 6.72 1.21 -13.50
N GLY A 105 6.88 0.59 -14.67
CA GLY A 105 8.00 -0.27 -15.08
C GLY A 105 8.41 -1.39 -14.11
N ARG A 106 8.41 -1.11 -12.82
CA ARG A 106 8.91 -2.00 -11.77
C ARG A 106 7.81 -2.84 -11.13
N ALA A 107 8.11 -4.09 -10.81
CA ALA A 107 7.20 -4.99 -10.09
C ALA A 107 6.95 -4.57 -8.62
N ALA A 108 7.82 -3.72 -8.05
CA ALA A 108 7.65 -3.09 -6.75
C ALA A 108 7.94 -1.60 -6.88
N SER A 109 6.93 -0.75 -6.65
CA SER A 109 7.03 0.72 -6.73
C SER A 109 7.54 1.38 -5.45
N CYS A 110 7.73 0.62 -4.36
CA CYS A 110 8.23 1.09 -3.08
C CYS A 110 9.76 1.10 -3.01
N MET A 111 10.29 1.55 -1.87
CA MET A 111 11.74 1.62 -1.61
C MET A 111 12.37 0.31 -1.14
N ALA A 112 11.64 -0.81 -1.19
CA ALA A 112 12.15 -2.12 -0.79
C ALA A 112 13.43 -2.49 -1.56
N GLY A 113 14.49 -2.82 -0.82
CA GLY A 113 15.81 -3.16 -1.37
C GLY A 113 16.58 -2.01 -2.02
N ARG A 114 16.09 -0.75 -1.92
CA ARG A 114 16.75 0.47 -2.48
C ARG A 114 16.94 1.57 -1.45
N GLY A 115 15.98 1.78 -0.59
CA GLY A 115 16.01 2.77 0.50
C GLY A 115 15.37 2.23 1.78
N ALA A 116 14.93 0.97 1.76
CA ALA A 116 14.35 0.29 2.90
C ALA A 116 14.71 -1.19 2.88
N PHE A 117 14.86 -1.76 4.06
CA PHE A 117 15.11 -3.17 4.29
C PHE A 117 14.32 -3.65 5.50
N TRP A 118 14.33 -4.94 5.73
CA TRP A 118 13.72 -5.59 6.86
C TRP A 118 14.71 -6.55 7.54
N VAL A 119 14.79 -6.50 8.87
CA VAL A 119 15.53 -7.49 9.66
C VAL A 119 14.52 -8.36 10.38
N THR A 120 14.64 -9.67 10.21
CA THR A 120 13.77 -10.63 10.90
C THR A 120 14.28 -10.91 12.31
N TRP A 121 13.42 -11.43 13.16
CA TRP A 121 13.75 -11.78 14.54
C TRP A 121 14.86 -12.84 14.65
N ASP A 122 15.03 -13.69 13.63
CA ASP A 122 16.09 -14.70 13.51
C ASP A 122 17.36 -14.17 12.82
N GLY A 123 17.48 -12.85 12.62
CA GLY A 123 18.69 -12.19 12.14
C GLY A 123 18.92 -12.27 10.63
N ARG A 124 17.88 -12.44 9.82
CA ARG A 124 17.98 -12.36 8.36
C ARG A 124 17.76 -10.94 7.87
N LEU A 125 18.52 -10.50 6.88
CA LEU A 125 18.28 -9.25 6.16
C LEU A 125 17.48 -9.53 4.89
N LEU A 126 16.36 -8.81 4.71
CA LEU A 126 15.45 -8.97 3.58
C LEU A 126 15.26 -7.62 2.88
N PRO A 127 15.09 -7.58 1.55
CA PRO A 127 14.69 -6.36 0.85
C PRO A 127 13.25 -5.94 1.20
N CYS A 128 12.38 -6.91 1.49
CA CYS A 128 10.99 -6.71 1.88
C CYS A 128 10.55 -7.82 2.83
N GLY A 129 9.84 -7.46 3.88
CA GLY A 129 9.32 -8.43 4.85
C GLY A 129 8.35 -9.46 4.26
N MET A 130 7.78 -9.19 3.09
CA MET A 130 6.90 -10.10 2.36
C MET A 130 7.64 -10.97 1.31
N LEU A 131 8.96 -10.80 1.15
CA LEU A 131 9.79 -11.57 0.22
C LEU A 131 10.93 -12.28 0.96
N PRO A 132 10.62 -13.23 1.87
CA PRO A 132 11.62 -13.85 2.72
C PRO A 132 12.67 -14.67 1.95
N LYS A 133 12.32 -15.16 0.75
CA LYS A 133 13.23 -15.94 -0.11
C LYS A 133 14.37 -15.10 -0.69
N LEU A 134 14.24 -13.77 -0.75
CA LEU A 134 15.27 -12.89 -1.32
C LEU A 134 16.36 -12.49 -0.33
N GLY A 135 16.18 -12.79 0.95
CA GLY A 135 17.12 -12.45 2.01
C GLY A 135 18.03 -13.59 2.42
N ALA A 136 19.01 -13.26 3.28
CA ALA A 136 19.96 -14.21 3.85
C ALA A 136 20.33 -13.82 5.29
N PRO A 137 20.96 -14.76 6.06
CA PRO A 137 21.43 -14.47 7.40
C PRO A 137 22.45 -13.33 7.41
N LEU A 138 22.21 -12.31 8.24
CA LEU A 138 23.07 -11.13 8.33
C LEU A 138 24.46 -11.45 8.85
N LYS A 139 24.55 -12.43 9.78
CA LYS A 139 25.81 -12.84 10.39
C LYS A 139 26.77 -13.53 9.41
N GLU A 140 26.25 -14.17 8.36
CA GLU A 140 27.06 -14.92 7.41
C GLU A 140 27.65 -14.03 6.31
N ALA A 141 26.83 -13.15 5.75
CA ALA A 141 27.23 -12.36 4.58
C ALA A 141 27.53 -10.88 4.89
N GLY A 142 27.11 -10.40 6.05
CA GLY A 142 27.21 -8.99 6.43
C GLY A 142 26.23 -8.08 5.70
N PHE A 143 25.99 -6.91 6.30
CA PHE A 143 24.99 -5.95 5.78
C PHE A 143 25.34 -5.44 4.38
N SER A 144 26.56 -4.96 4.19
CA SER A 144 26.96 -4.30 2.93
C SER A 144 26.86 -5.22 1.70
N ALA A 145 27.28 -6.47 1.84
CA ALA A 145 27.22 -7.45 0.76
C ALA A 145 25.76 -7.80 0.39
N LEU A 146 24.90 -8.00 1.38
CA LEU A 146 23.48 -8.29 1.14
C LEU A 146 22.76 -7.09 0.55
N TRP A 147 23.02 -5.90 1.08
CA TRP A 147 22.41 -4.66 0.62
C TRP A 147 22.72 -4.34 -0.84
N ALA A 148 23.99 -4.50 -1.24
CA ALA A 148 24.43 -4.26 -2.62
C ALA A 148 23.65 -5.08 -3.66
N GLY A 149 23.27 -6.32 -3.33
CA GLY A 149 22.53 -7.20 -4.24
C GLY A 149 21.00 -7.02 -4.24
N PHE A 150 20.43 -6.24 -3.32
CA PHE A 150 18.97 -6.16 -3.20
C PHE A 150 18.30 -5.42 -4.35
N GLY A 151 18.93 -4.38 -4.88
CA GLY A 151 18.41 -3.64 -6.02
C GLY A 151 18.15 -4.55 -7.21
N GLU A 152 19.13 -5.34 -7.60
CA GLU A 152 19.03 -6.30 -8.70
C GLU A 152 17.98 -7.38 -8.44
N LYS A 153 17.96 -7.97 -7.24
CA LYS A 153 16.94 -8.95 -6.84
C LYS A 153 15.52 -8.39 -6.92
N MET A 154 15.32 -7.12 -6.59
CA MET A 154 14.02 -6.46 -6.70
C MET A 154 13.66 -6.14 -8.15
N ASP A 155 14.63 -5.78 -8.98
CA ASP A 155 14.42 -5.53 -10.41
C ASP A 155 14.14 -6.82 -11.20
N ALA A 156 14.61 -7.96 -10.71
CA ALA A 156 14.31 -9.27 -11.28
C ALA A 156 12.86 -9.74 -11.01
N GLN A 157 12.16 -9.14 -10.04
CA GLN A 157 10.77 -9.51 -9.76
C GLN A 157 9.85 -9.13 -10.91
N ARG A 158 8.79 -9.91 -11.08
CA ARG A 158 7.76 -9.70 -12.13
C ARG A 158 6.37 -9.64 -11.51
N LEU A 159 5.48 -8.96 -12.21
CA LEU A 159 4.03 -9.00 -11.96
C LEU A 159 3.37 -9.96 -12.96
N PRO A 160 2.18 -10.47 -12.65
CA PRO A 160 1.34 -11.12 -13.65
C PRO A 160 1.19 -10.25 -14.89
N GLY A 161 1.18 -10.86 -16.08
CA GLY A 161 1.11 -10.13 -17.36
C GLY A 161 -0.09 -9.16 -17.43
N ALA A 162 -1.24 -9.60 -16.94
CA ALA A 162 -2.44 -8.76 -16.84
C ALA A 162 -2.27 -7.53 -15.94
N CYS A 163 -1.41 -7.59 -14.92
CA CYS A 163 -1.11 -6.44 -14.06
C CYS A 163 -0.11 -5.48 -14.71
N SER A 164 0.82 -5.98 -15.51
CA SER A 164 1.84 -5.15 -16.17
C SER A 164 1.24 -4.13 -17.12
N GLY A 165 0.22 -4.51 -17.90
CA GLY A 165 -0.50 -3.63 -18.83
C GLY A 165 -1.76 -2.97 -18.25
N CYS A 166 -2.07 -3.14 -16.97
CA CYS A 166 -3.31 -2.66 -16.37
C CYS A 166 -3.29 -1.14 -16.15
N PRO A 167 -4.21 -0.37 -16.75
CA PRO A 167 -4.26 1.09 -16.56
C PRO A 167 -4.53 1.49 -15.11
N ARG A 168 -5.18 0.64 -14.31
CA ARG A 168 -5.44 0.88 -12.87
C ARG A 168 -4.20 0.69 -12.01
N ARG A 169 -3.10 0.15 -12.55
CA ARG A 169 -1.88 -0.15 -11.79
C ARG A 169 -1.33 1.04 -11.04
N ILE A 170 -1.49 2.24 -11.55
CA ILE A 170 -1.01 3.46 -10.89
C ILE A 170 -1.68 3.75 -9.54
N LEU A 171 -2.92 3.29 -9.35
CA LEU A 171 -3.68 3.38 -8.09
C LEU A 171 -3.73 2.05 -7.34
N CYS A 172 -3.41 0.95 -8.00
CA CYS A 172 -3.47 -0.38 -7.42
C CYS A 172 -2.25 -0.65 -6.53
N PRO A 173 -2.43 -1.17 -5.30
CA PRO A 173 -1.32 -1.54 -4.42
C PRO A 173 -0.62 -2.83 -4.84
N VAL A 174 -0.86 -3.33 -6.05
CA VAL A 174 -0.22 -4.54 -6.56
C VAL A 174 1.30 -4.40 -6.60
N CYS A 175 1.99 -5.40 -6.11
CA CYS A 175 3.45 -5.53 -6.22
C CYS A 175 3.85 -7.01 -6.25
N ALA A 176 5.09 -7.30 -6.62
CA ALA A 176 5.60 -8.66 -6.68
C ALA A 176 5.49 -9.43 -5.36
N ALA A 177 5.60 -8.73 -4.23
CA ALA A 177 5.45 -9.35 -2.91
C ALA A 177 4.01 -9.81 -2.65
N VAL A 178 3.03 -9.08 -3.16
CA VAL A 178 1.60 -9.40 -3.03
C VAL A 178 1.19 -10.53 -3.95
N THR A 179 1.69 -10.51 -5.18
CA THR A 179 1.38 -11.55 -6.17
C THR A 179 2.20 -12.82 -5.96
N GLN A 180 3.34 -12.73 -5.27
CA GLN A 180 4.25 -13.85 -5.01
C GLN A 180 4.58 -14.68 -6.26
N SER A 181 4.74 -14.02 -7.38
CA SER A 181 4.98 -14.65 -8.69
C SER A 181 3.81 -15.50 -9.21
N ALA A 182 2.60 -15.26 -8.73
CA ALA A 182 1.41 -15.83 -9.34
C ALA A 182 1.25 -15.35 -10.80
N ASP A 183 0.81 -16.21 -11.67
CA ASP A 183 0.58 -15.89 -13.09
C ASP A 183 -0.65 -15.00 -13.28
N GLU A 184 -1.61 -15.07 -12.36
CA GLU A 184 -2.85 -14.30 -12.39
C GLU A 184 -2.88 -13.18 -11.37
N PRO A 185 -3.59 -12.07 -11.67
CA PRO A 185 -3.77 -10.99 -10.73
C PRO A 185 -4.62 -11.43 -9.54
N PRO A 186 -4.29 -10.98 -8.31
CA PRO A 186 -5.14 -11.23 -7.15
C PRO A 186 -6.52 -10.58 -7.34
N GLU A 187 -7.56 -11.39 -7.49
CA GLU A 187 -8.94 -10.91 -7.73
C GLU A 187 -9.39 -9.90 -6.68
N ALA A 188 -9.09 -10.15 -5.42
CA ALA A 188 -9.41 -9.24 -4.32
C ALA A 188 -8.82 -7.84 -4.51
N LEU A 189 -7.61 -7.71 -5.06
CA LEU A 189 -7.04 -6.39 -5.38
C LEU A 189 -7.73 -5.72 -6.55
N CYS A 190 -8.16 -6.49 -7.55
CA CYS A 190 -8.92 -5.94 -8.68
C CYS A 190 -10.27 -5.39 -8.22
N ARG A 191 -10.95 -6.10 -7.32
CA ARG A 191 -12.24 -5.70 -6.72
C ARG A 191 -12.07 -4.47 -5.82
N TYR A 192 -11.05 -4.45 -4.96
CA TYR A 192 -10.66 -3.29 -4.17
C TYR A 192 -10.44 -2.05 -5.05
N CYS A 193 -9.58 -2.18 -6.06
CA CYS A 193 -9.21 -1.06 -6.92
C CYS A 193 -10.42 -0.54 -7.74
N GLY A 194 -11.29 -1.44 -8.22
CA GLY A 194 -12.54 -1.09 -8.89
C GLY A 194 -13.45 -0.27 -7.99
N SER A 195 -13.76 -0.78 -6.81
CA SER A 195 -14.62 -0.11 -5.84
C SER A 195 -14.07 1.23 -5.35
N TYR A 196 -12.75 1.33 -5.12
CA TYR A 196 -12.09 2.58 -4.79
C TYR A 196 -12.32 3.65 -5.88
N MET A 197 -12.09 3.29 -7.14
CA MET A 197 -12.26 4.21 -8.27
C MET A 197 -13.70 4.68 -8.45
N GLU A 198 -14.67 3.78 -8.28
CA GLU A 198 -16.09 4.11 -8.35
C GLU A 198 -16.51 5.04 -7.21
N ALA A 199 -16.04 4.78 -5.99
CA ALA A 199 -16.35 5.63 -4.84
C ALA A 199 -15.77 7.04 -5.00
N MET A 200 -14.52 7.16 -5.42
CA MET A 200 -13.88 8.45 -5.70
C MET A 200 -14.61 9.24 -6.80
N ALA A 201 -15.16 8.56 -7.80
CA ALA A 201 -15.91 9.20 -8.85
C ALA A 201 -17.24 9.78 -8.35
N ARG A 202 -17.98 8.99 -7.57
CA ARG A 202 -19.25 9.43 -6.97
C ARG A 202 -19.08 10.61 -6.01
N MET A 203 -18.00 10.60 -5.21
CA MET A 203 -17.72 11.73 -4.30
C MET A 203 -17.48 13.03 -5.06
N ARG A 204 -16.88 12.97 -6.25
CA ARG A 204 -16.70 14.14 -7.11
C ARG A 204 -18.01 14.66 -7.68
N GLU A 205 -18.92 13.77 -8.11
CA GLU A 205 -20.22 14.14 -8.65
C GLU A 205 -21.10 14.81 -7.58
N ASN A 206 -20.97 14.36 -6.32
CA ASN A 206 -21.75 14.90 -5.19
C ASN A 206 -21.12 16.13 -4.51
N GLY A 207 -19.85 16.44 -4.78
CA GLY A 207 -19.11 17.56 -4.19
C GLY A 207 -18.69 18.62 -5.22
N ALA A 208 -19.33 18.62 -6.39
CA ALA A 208 -19.05 19.56 -7.48
C ALA A 208 -19.87 20.86 -7.34
N ASP A 209 -19.83 21.49 -6.13
CA ASP A 209 -20.23 22.89 -5.89
C ASP A 209 -19.11 23.65 -5.18
#